data_886dd4bb721eac570ea318eecdff20e2
#
_entry.id   886dd4bb721eac570ea318eecdff20e2
#
_cell.length_a   1.000
_cell.length_b   1.000
_cell.length_c   1.000
_cell.angle_alpha   90.00
_cell.angle_beta   90.00
_cell.angle_gamma   90.00
#
_symmetry.space_group_name_H-M   'P 1'
#
loop_
_entity.id
_entity.type
_entity.pdbx_description
1 polymer ?
#
loop_
_entity_poly.entity_id
_entity_poly.type
_entity_poly.pdbx_seq_one_letter_code
_entity_poly.pdbx_strand_id
1 'polypeptide(L)'
;MDWANLKKYQKSNEELKKTTAPNRVVFMGNSITEGWEIFDKDFFLDNPFVNRGIGGQTTPQILIRFKPDVVNLSPKSVVIMSGINDIAGNTGPITIENTANNIISMAEIAVTNNISVFICSTLPVIDFPWSPGLEPGPKLVKLNSILENYCAKKDMTYVNYYSLMSDSKGRLKVSEFTFSS
;
A
#
# COMPACT_ATOMS: atom_id res chain seq x y z
N MET A 1 21.03 1.23 12.19
CA MET A 1 20.42 0.36 11.14
C MET A 1 19.24 1.10 10.53
N ASP A 2 19.14 1.20 9.21
CA ASP A 2 17.98 1.82 8.51
C ASP A 2 16.88 0.78 8.30
N TRP A 3 16.16 0.45 9.39
CA TRP A 3 15.15 -0.62 9.39
C TRP A 3 13.98 -0.37 8.43
N ALA A 4 13.59 0.88 8.25
CA ALA A 4 12.51 1.26 7.33
C ALA A 4 13.00 1.57 5.90
N ASN A 5 14.31 1.44 5.63
CA ASN A 5 14.93 1.76 4.36
C ASN A 5 14.64 3.20 3.88
N LEU A 6 14.80 4.17 4.77
CA LEU A 6 14.58 5.60 4.52
C LEU A 6 15.45 6.15 3.39
N LYS A 7 16.63 5.53 3.18
CA LYS A 7 17.59 5.95 2.15
C LYS A 7 17.13 5.60 0.73
N LYS A 8 16.23 4.62 0.56
CA LYS A 8 15.85 4.11 -0.78
C LYS A 8 15.37 5.23 -1.72
N TYR A 9 14.49 6.08 -1.23
CA TYR A 9 13.89 7.16 -2.03
C TYR A 9 14.44 8.54 -1.72
N GLN A 10 15.43 8.67 -0.82
CA GLN A 10 15.94 9.95 -0.36
C GLN A 10 16.34 10.87 -1.50
N LYS A 11 17.18 10.40 -2.44
CA LYS A 11 17.63 11.19 -3.59
C LYS A 11 16.46 11.58 -4.51
N SER A 12 15.59 10.65 -4.83
CA SER A 12 14.41 10.90 -5.66
C SER A 12 13.45 11.89 -4.97
N ASN A 13 13.29 11.80 -3.66
CA ASN A 13 12.46 12.75 -2.90
C ASN A 13 13.05 14.17 -2.94
N GLU A 14 14.38 14.30 -2.85
CA GLU A 14 15.04 15.61 -2.95
C GLU A 14 14.83 16.25 -4.33
N GLU A 15 14.89 15.47 -5.42
CA GLU A 15 14.58 15.97 -6.75
C GLU A 15 13.11 16.35 -6.92
N LEU A 16 12.19 15.53 -6.44
CA LEU A 16 10.76 15.79 -6.53
C LEU A 16 10.31 17.05 -5.76
N LYS A 17 11.00 17.40 -4.67
CA LYS A 17 10.75 18.63 -3.90
C LYS A 17 11.11 19.90 -4.67
N LYS A 18 12.01 19.82 -5.64
CA LYS A 18 12.40 20.97 -6.49
C LYS A 18 11.36 21.27 -7.57
N THR A 19 10.41 20.35 -7.80
CA THR A 19 9.40 20.46 -8.84
C THR A 19 8.00 20.62 -8.26
N THR A 20 7.21 21.53 -8.85
CA THR A 20 5.81 21.68 -8.49
C THR A 20 4.98 20.78 -9.40
N ALA A 21 4.21 19.87 -8.79
CA ALA A 21 3.26 19.01 -9.49
C ALA A 21 1.91 19.02 -8.75
N PRO A 22 0.99 19.94 -9.11
CA PRO A 22 -0.24 20.17 -8.35
C PRO A 22 -1.17 18.96 -8.28
N ASN A 23 -1.05 18.02 -9.23
CA ASN A 23 -1.83 16.80 -9.29
C ASN A 23 -1.04 15.55 -8.91
N ARG A 24 0.10 15.71 -8.21
CA ARG A 24 0.92 14.57 -7.77
C ARG A 24 0.12 13.58 -6.95
N VAL A 25 0.22 12.30 -7.30
CA VAL A 25 -0.34 11.19 -6.52
C VAL A 25 0.80 10.27 -6.11
N VAL A 26 0.89 9.97 -4.82
CA VAL A 26 1.90 9.02 -4.31
C VAL A 26 1.24 7.66 -4.07
N PHE A 27 1.82 6.61 -4.65
CA PHE A 27 1.45 5.22 -4.41
C PHE A 27 2.37 4.65 -3.32
N MET A 28 1.83 4.47 -2.13
CA MET A 28 2.56 4.03 -0.94
C MET A 28 2.22 2.58 -0.62
N GLY A 29 3.25 1.71 -0.56
CA GLY A 29 2.99 0.29 -0.31
C GLY A 29 4.23 -0.57 -0.23
N ASN A 30 4.05 -1.85 -0.53
CA ASN A 30 5.08 -2.89 -0.49
C ASN A 30 5.51 -3.37 -1.89
N SER A 31 5.85 -4.66 -2.05
CA SER A 31 6.31 -5.25 -3.32
C SER A 31 5.29 -5.13 -4.45
N ILE A 32 4.00 -5.19 -4.16
CA ILE A 32 2.95 -5.07 -5.19
C ILE A 32 2.99 -3.65 -5.78
N THR A 33 3.08 -2.64 -4.92
CA THR A 33 3.22 -1.24 -5.35
C THR A 33 4.56 -1.03 -6.06
N GLU A 34 5.66 -1.55 -5.52
CA GLU A 34 6.98 -1.45 -6.14
C GLU A 34 7.00 -2.06 -7.54
N GLY A 35 6.46 -3.29 -7.67
CA GLY A 35 6.41 -4.03 -8.93
C GLY A 35 5.52 -3.37 -9.98
N TRP A 36 4.50 -2.63 -9.58
CA TRP A 36 3.59 -2.00 -10.52
C TRP A 36 4.33 -1.10 -11.53
N GLU A 37 5.26 -0.27 -11.08
CA GLU A 37 6.06 0.59 -11.97
C GLU A 37 6.99 -0.22 -12.89
N ILE A 38 7.37 -1.45 -12.49
CA ILE A 38 8.19 -2.34 -13.33
C ILE A 38 7.35 -2.94 -14.45
N PHE A 39 6.12 -3.35 -14.16
CA PHE A 39 5.23 -4.03 -15.11
C PHE A 39 4.42 -3.08 -15.98
N ASP A 40 4.13 -1.87 -15.50
CA ASP A 40 3.36 -0.84 -16.21
C ASP A 40 4.04 0.52 -16.02
N LYS A 41 5.18 0.66 -16.68
CA LYS A 41 6.01 1.86 -16.59
C LYS A 41 5.29 3.10 -17.12
N ASP A 42 4.53 2.94 -18.21
CA ASP A 42 3.85 4.05 -18.88
C ASP A 42 2.75 4.63 -17.98
N PHE A 43 2.07 3.82 -17.17
CA PHE A 43 1.13 4.29 -16.15
C PHE A 43 1.73 5.33 -15.21
N PHE A 44 3.00 5.18 -14.83
CA PHE A 44 3.69 6.14 -13.97
C PHE A 44 4.32 7.30 -14.75
N LEU A 45 4.81 7.08 -15.97
CA LEU A 45 5.46 8.11 -16.78
C LEU A 45 4.47 9.11 -17.38
N ASP A 46 3.29 8.63 -17.80
CA ASP A 46 2.27 9.45 -18.46
C ASP A 46 1.40 10.24 -17.47
N ASN A 47 1.59 10.01 -16.18
CA ASN A 47 0.82 10.63 -15.12
C ASN A 47 1.73 11.27 -14.05
N PRO A 48 1.25 12.23 -13.26
CA PRO A 48 1.99 12.79 -12.14
C PRO A 48 2.03 11.82 -10.94
N PHE A 49 2.30 10.56 -11.20
CA PHE A 49 2.32 9.49 -10.23
C PHE A 49 3.73 9.21 -9.73
N VAL A 50 3.84 8.91 -8.44
CA VAL A 50 5.11 8.65 -7.77
C VAL A 50 5.00 7.33 -7.02
N ASN A 51 5.79 6.34 -7.43
CA ASN A 51 5.86 5.06 -6.75
C ASN A 51 6.75 5.15 -5.50
N ARG A 52 6.22 4.68 -4.37
CA ARG A 52 6.92 4.57 -3.07
C ARG A 52 6.71 3.19 -2.46
N GLY A 53 6.65 2.16 -3.31
CA GLY A 53 6.63 0.76 -2.91
C GLY A 53 8.01 0.26 -2.46
N ILE A 54 8.07 -0.58 -1.43
CA ILE A 54 9.29 -1.30 -1.03
C ILE A 54 8.94 -2.74 -0.71
N GLY A 55 9.57 -3.68 -1.43
CA GLY A 55 9.34 -5.10 -1.26
C GLY A 55 9.56 -5.59 0.17
N GLY A 56 8.68 -6.50 0.62
CA GLY A 56 8.78 -7.12 1.94
C GLY A 56 8.38 -6.26 3.12
N GLN A 57 8.16 -4.95 2.95
CA GLN A 57 7.86 -4.06 4.07
C GLN A 57 6.48 -4.32 4.70
N THR A 58 6.48 -4.22 6.04
CA THR A 58 5.29 -4.24 6.90
C THR A 58 4.81 -2.82 7.22
N THR A 59 3.59 -2.71 7.73
CA THR A 59 2.96 -1.41 8.01
C THR A 59 3.76 -0.53 8.98
N PRO A 60 4.44 -1.02 10.04
CA PRO A 60 5.31 -0.19 10.88
C PRO A 60 6.45 0.46 10.09
N GLN A 61 7.09 -0.27 9.15
CA GLN A 61 8.16 0.28 8.32
C GLN A 61 7.63 1.35 7.36
N ILE A 62 6.47 1.10 6.75
CA ILE A 62 5.80 2.02 5.83
C ILE A 62 5.39 3.30 6.58
N LEU A 63 4.85 3.19 7.80
CA LEU A 63 4.47 4.33 8.63
C LEU A 63 5.68 5.22 8.98
N ILE A 64 6.84 4.64 9.34
CA ILE A 64 8.05 5.40 9.65
C ILE A 64 8.49 6.27 8.47
N ARG A 65 8.41 5.76 7.24
CA ARG A 65 8.82 6.50 6.04
C ARG A 65 7.70 7.33 5.41
N PHE A 66 6.50 7.33 5.98
CA PHE A 66 5.35 8.04 5.41
C PHE A 66 5.59 9.55 5.29
N LYS A 67 6.20 10.16 6.30
CA LYS A 67 6.50 11.60 6.26
C LYS A 67 7.49 11.96 5.15
N PRO A 68 8.70 11.36 5.04
CA PRO A 68 9.64 11.71 3.97
C PRO A 68 9.17 11.32 2.57
N ASP A 69 8.45 10.21 2.42
CA ASP A 69 8.08 9.63 1.12
C ASP A 69 6.71 10.11 0.60
N VAL A 70 5.87 10.69 1.47
CA VAL A 70 4.54 11.18 1.10
C VAL A 70 4.38 12.64 1.49
N VAL A 71 4.31 12.95 2.79
CA VAL A 71 3.95 14.30 3.28
C VAL A 71 4.88 15.37 2.74
N ASN A 72 6.19 15.13 2.80
CA ASN A 72 7.21 16.08 2.34
C ASN A 72 7.24 16.28 0.81
N LEU A 73 6.51 15.48 0.05
CA LEU A 73 6.36 15.63 -1.40
C LEU A 73 5.13 16.48 -1.77
N SER A 74 4.33 16.86 -0.78
CA SER A 74 3.12 17.68 -0.93
C SER A 74 2.20 17.19 -2.06
N PRO A 75 1.81 15.89 -2.08
CA PRO A 75 0.95 15.38 -3.14
C PRO A 75 -0.49 15.86 -2.96
N LYS A 76 -1.27 15.85 -4.04
CA LYS A 76 -2.72 16.03 -3.98
C LYS A 76 -3.40 14.85 -3.30
N SER A 77 -2.87 13.64 -3.56
CA SER A 77 -3.48 12.40 -3.05
C SER A 77 -2.43 11.35 -2.75
N VAL A 78 -2.77 10.43 -1.86
CA VAL A 78 -2.00 9.21 -1.59
C VAL A 78 -2.88 7.98 -1.74
N VAL A 79 -2.34 6.95 -2.39
CA VAL A 79 -2.92 5.61 -2.50
C VAL A 79 -2.13 4.68 -1.58
N ILE A 80 -2.78 4.09 -0.59
CA ILE A 80 -2.13 3.23 0.42
C ILE A 80 -2.59 1.79 0.23
N MET A 81 -1.65 0.89 -0.10
CA MET A 81 -1.88 -0.54 -0.19
C MET A 81 -0.82 -1.31 0.58
N SER A 82 -1.18 -1.84 1.76
CA SER A 82 -0.25 -2.51 2.67
C SER A 82 -0.96 -3.46 3.63
N GLY A 83 -0.20 -4.24 4.42
CA GLY A 83 -0.72 -5.15 5.44
C GLY A 83 -0.52 -6.63 5.14
N ILE A 84 -0.29 -7.02 3.88
CA ILE A 84 -0.08 -8.43 3.52
C ILE A 84 1.17 -9.02 4.15
N ASN A 85 2.26 -8.25 4.22
CA ASN A 85 3.54 -8.67 4.82
C ASN A 85 3.48 -8.73 6.36
N ASP A 86 2.58 -7.96 6.96
CA ASP A 86 2.25 -8.04 8.39
C ASP A 86 1.61 -9.39 8.71
N ILE A 87 0.65 -9.82 7.88
CA ILE A 87 -0.01 -11.12 8.00
C ILE A 87 0.97 -12.26 7.77
N ALA A 88 1.94 -12.08 6.85
CA ALA A 88 3.03 -13.04 6.60
C ALA A 88 4.07 -13.07 7.73
N GLY A 89 4.05 -12.09 8.65
CA GLY A 89 4.98 -12.03 9.78
C GLY A 89 6.40 -11.60 9.43
N ASN A 90 6.61 -10.86 8.33
CA ASN A 90 7.94 -10.50 7.81
C ASN A 90 8.84 -9.77 8.82
N THR A 91 8.27 -9.05 9.79
CA THR A 91 9.00 -8.36 10.87
C THR A 91 8.63 -8.87 12.25
N GLY A 92 8.10 -10.08 12.33
CA GLY A 92 7.58 -10.68 13.54
C GLY A 92 6.05 -10.57 13.68
N PRO A 93 5.48 -11.16 14.74
CA PRO A 93 4.03 -11.21 14.92
C PRO A 93 3.45 -9.82 15.20
N ILE A 94 2.35 -9.50 14.53
CA ILE A 94 1.57 -8.29 14.75
C ILE A 94 0.08 -8.64 14.66
N THR A 95 -0.77 -7.99 15.45
CA THR A 95 -2.22 -8.20 15.38
C THR A 95 -2.82 -7.49 14.16
N ILE A 96 -3.95 -8.00 13.68
CA ILE A 96 -4.68 -7.36 12.57
C ILE A 96 -5.13 -5.95 12.93
N GLU A 97 -5.52 -5.73 14.18
CA GLU A 97 -5.90 -4.42 14.71
C GLU A 97 -4.72 -3.43 14.66
N ASN A 98 -3.52 -3.86 15.03
CA ASN A 98 -2.34 -3.00 14.98
C ASN A 98 -1.91 -2.74 13.53
N THR A 99 -2.03 -3.73 12.63
CA THR A 99 -1.82 -3.54 11.20
C THR A 99 -2.79 -2.49 10.64
N ALA A 100 -4.08 -2.60 10.97
CA ALA A 100 -5.08 -1.62 10.57
C ALA A 100 -4.78 -0.22 11.18
N ASN A 101 -4.42 -0.15 12.46
CA ASN A 101 -4.08 1.12 13.13
C ASN A 101 -2.89 1.83 12.48
N ASN A 102 -1.88 1.11 12.01
CA ASN A 102 -0.76 1.72 11.27
C ASN A 102 -1.22 2.34 9.94
N ILE A 103 -2.12 1.66 9.22
CA ILE A 103 -2.68 2.18 7.96
C ILE A 103 -3.58 3.40 8.25
N ILE A 104 -4.41 3.33 9.27
CA ILE A 104 -5.27 4.42 9.73
C ILE A 104 -4.42 5.63 10.14
N SER A 105 -3.33 5.42 10.88
CA SER A 105 -2.41 6.50 11.27
C SER A 105 -1.81 7.20 10.05
N MET A 106 -1.43 6.45 9.01
CA MET A 106 -0.95 7.05 7.75
C MET A 106 -2.04 7.90 7.09
N ALA A 107 -3.29 7.41 7.06
CA ALA A 107 -4.42 8.14 6.52
C ALA A 107 -4.70 9.44 7.31
N GLU A 108 -4.68 9.39 8.64
CA GLU A 108 -4.87 10.56 9.50
C GLU A 108 -3.75 11.60 9.35
N ILE A 109 -2.49 11.14 9.22
CA ILE A 109 -1.35 12.01 8.92
C ILE A 109 -1.56 12.69 7.55
N ALA A 110 -2.01 11.97 6.53
CA ALA A 110 -2.29 12.54 5.21
C ALA A 110 -3.37 13.61 5.28
N VAL A 111 -4.52 13.33 5.90
CA VAL A 111 -5.64 14.26 6.05
C VAL A 111 -5.21 15.53 6.78
N THR A 112 -4.46 15.40 7.87
CA THR A 112 -3.94 16.55 8.65
C THR A 112 -3.03 17.45 7.79
N ASN A 113 -2.43 16.90 6.73
CA ASN A 113 -1.60 17.63 5.77
C ASN A 113 -2.35 18.01 4.48
N ASN A 114 -3.69 17.97 4.46
CA ASN A 114 -4.55 18.29 3.31
C ASN A 114 -4.31 17.38 2.09
N ILE A 115 -3.93 16.11 2.31
CA ILE A 115 -3.72 15.11 1.27
C ILE A 115 -4.95 14.21 1.23
N SER A 116 -5.59 14.08 0.06
CA SER A 116 -6.70 13.15 -0.15
C SER A 116 -6.22 11.70 -0.06
N VAL A 117 -7.02 10.82 0.56
CA VAL A 117 -6.60 9.45 0.87
C VAL A 117 -7.46 8.43 0.12
N PHE A 118 -6.77 7.47 -0.50
CA PHE A 118 -7.35 6.25 -1.05
C PHE A 118 -6.74 5.06 -0.31
N ILE A 119 -7.54 4.31 0.46
CA ILE A 119 -7.10 3.08 1.09
C ILE A 119 -7.54 1.91 0.22
N CYS A 120 -6.57 1.09 -0.20
CA CYS A 120 -6.84 -0.11 -0.98
C CYS A 120 -6.94 -1.34 -0.09
N SER A 121 -7.82 -2.27 -0.44
CA SER A 121 -7.80 -3.60 0.16
C SER A 121 -6.48 -4.30 -0.14
N THR A 122 -6.07 -5.21 0.73
CA THR A 122 -5.07 -6.23 0.40
C THR A 122 -5.63 -7.18 -0.67
N LEU A 123 -4.75 -7.74 -1.50
CA LEU A 123 -5.14 -8.69 -2.54
C LEU A 123 -5.45 -10.08 -1.96
N PRO A 124 -6.27 -10.89 -2.66
CA PRO A 124 -6.51 -12.27 -2.25
C PRO A 124 -5.23 -13.09 -2.38
N VAL A 125 -4.94 -13.89 -1.36
CA VAL A 125 -3.86 -14.87 -1.35
C VAL A 125 -4.26 -16.07 -0.52
N ILE A 126 -3.91 -17.28 -0.97
CA ILE A 126 -4.25 -18.54 -0.26
C ILE A 126 -3.19 -18.84 0.78
N ASP A 127 -1.93 -18.69 0.41
CA ASP A 127 -0.79 -18.95 1.27
C ASP A 127 0.43 -18.17 0.78
N PHE A 128 1.44 -18.07 1.61
CA PHE A 128 2.67 -17.36 1.27
C PHE A 128 3.77 -18.38 0.92
N PRO A 129 4.33 -18.36 -0.33
CA PRO A 129 5.39 -19.29 -0.71
C PRO A 129 6.61 -19.25 0.22
N TRP A 130 6.90 -18.08 0.81
CA TRP A 130 8.03 -17.88 1.73
C TRP A 130 7.69 -18.15 3.21
N SER A 131 6.41 -18.34 3.53
CA SER A 131 5.93 -18.59 4.91
C SER A 131 4.64 -19.43 4.86
N PRO A 132 4.74 -20.72 4.45
CA PRO A 132 3.57 -21.55 4.19
C PRO A 132 2.82 -21.93 5.46
N GLY A 133 1.52 -22.21 5.34
CA GLY A 133 0.67 -22.70 6.43
C GLY A 133 0.07 -21.61 7.33
N LEU A 134 0.15 -20.34 6.95
CA LEU A 134 -0.39 -19.23 7.77
C LEU A 134 -1.90 -18.99 7.58
N GLU A 135 -2.51 -19.62 6.58
CA GLU A 135 -3.95 -19.46 6.27
C GLU A 135 -4.39 -17.97 6.27
N PRO A 136 -3.83 -17.13 5.39
CA PRO A 136 -4.02 -15.68 5.45
C PRO A 136 -5.46 -15.22 5.18
N GLY A 137 -6.27 -16.01 4.48
CA GLY A 137 -7.58 -15.61 3.98
C GLY A 137 -8.48 -14.93 5.03
N PRO A 138 -8.77 -15.56 6.20
CA PRO A 138 -9.60 -14.93 7.22
C PRO A 138 -9.01 -13.64 7.79
N LYS A 139 -7.66 -13.57 7.90
CA LYS A 139 -6.96 -12.38 8.39
C LYS A 139 -7.05 -11.22 7.39
N LEU A 140 -6.93 -11.51 6.08
CA LEU A 140 -7.10 -10.53 5.00
C LEU A 140 -8.51 -9.95 4.98
N VAL A 141 -9.53 -10.82 5.05
CA VAL A 141 -10.93 -10.40 5.11
C VAL A 141 -11.17 -9.50 6.32
N LYS A 142 -10.65 -9.86 7.49
CA LYS A 142 -10.79 -9.06 8.71
C LYS A 142 -10.11 -7.69 8.58
N LEU A 143 -8.87 -7.64 8.07
CA LEU A 143 -8.15 -6.38 7.83
C LEU A 143 -8.93 -5.49 6.86
N ASN A 144 -9.34 -6.03 5.72
CA ASN A 144 -10.08 -5.30 4.69
C ASN A 144 -11.39 -4.74 5.24
N SER A 145 -12.14 -5.53 6.04
CA SER A 145 -13.39 -5.07 6.68
C SER A 145 -13.16 -3.92 7.67
N ILE A 146 -12.07 -3.95 8.46
CA ILE A 146 -11.75 -2.85 9.39
C ILE A 146 -11.47 -1.57 8.60
N LEU A 147 -10.68 -1.65 7.52
CA LEU A 147 -10.31 -0.50 6.70
C LEU A 147 -11.51 0.07 5.94
N GLU A 148 -12.35 -0.78 5.35
CA GLU A 148 -13.58 -0.37 4.66
C GLU A 148 -14.53 0.36 5.59
N ASN A 149 -14.78 -0.20 6.79
CA ASN A 149 -15.62 0.43 7.81
C ASN A 149 -15.03 1.77 8.29
N TYR A 150 -13.72 1.87 8.42
CA TYR A 150 -13.05 3.14 8.77
C TYR A 150 -13.26 4.19 7.68
N CYS A 151 -13.04 3.82 6.41
CA CYS A 151 -13.24 4.73 5.28
C CYS A 151 -14.68 5.24 5.20
N ALA A 152 -15.66 4.36 5.36
CA ALA A 152 -17.07 4.73 5.36
C ALA A 152 -17.43 5.72 6.49
N LYS A 153 -16.87 5.53 7.70
CA LYS A 153 -17.10 6.44 8.84
C LYS A 153 -16.44 7.80 8.68
N LYS A 154 -15.36 7.90 7.89
CA LYS A 154 -14.54 9.10 7.72
C LYS A 154 -14.74 9.77 6.36
N ASP A 155 -15.69 9.30 5.56
CA ASP A 155 -15.94 9.77 4.18
C ASP A 155 -14.66 9.74 3.32
N MET A 156 -13.89 8.66 3.46
CA MET A 156 -12.67 8.39 2.69
C MET A 156 -12.96 7.36 1.59
N THR A 157 -12.18 7.41 0.52
CA THR A 157 -12.31 6.44 -0.57
C THR A 157 -11.64 5.11 -0.21
N TYR A 158 -12.43 4.03 -0.25
CA TYR A 158 -11.94 2.66 -0.19
C TYR A 158 -11.95 2.00 -1.57
N VAL A 159 -10.82 1.43 -1.99
CA VAL A 159 -10.66 0.75 -3.29
C VAL A 159 -10.63 -0.75 -3.05
N ASN A 160 -11.72 -1.43 -3.40
CA ASN A 160 -11.89 -2.85 -3.11
C ASN A 160 -11.31 -3.76 -4.22
N TYR A 161 -9.99 -3.85 -4.34
CA TYR A 161 -9.32 -4.80 -5.23
C TYR A 161 -9.63 -6.25 -4.86
N TYR A 162 -9.77 -6.56 -3.55
CA TYR A 162 -10.01 -7.92 -3.08
C TYR A 162 -11.23 -8.53 -3.77
N SER A 163 -12.38 -7.84 -3.75
CA SER A 163 -13.60 -8.34 -4.37
C SER A 163 -13.51 -8.45 -5.89
N LEU A 164 -12.82 -7.51 -6.54
CA LEU A 164 -12.65 -7.51 -7.99
C LEU A 164 -11.75 -8.66 -8.45
N MET A 165 -10.71 -8.97 -7.67
CA MET A 165 -9.65 -9.91 -8.04
C MET A 165 -9.82 -11.30 -7.41
N SER A 166 -10.83 -11.52 -6.57
CA SER A 166 -11.13 -12.83 -5.97
C SER A 166 -12.02 -13.68 -6.87
N ASP A 167 -11.69 -14.96 -6.98
CA ASP A 167 -12.62 -15.99 -7.47
C ASP A 167 -13.63 -16.38 -6.38
N SER A 168 -14.56 -17.29 -6.71
CA SER A 168 -15.59 -17.80 -5.76
C SER A 168 -15.02 -18.54 -4.54
N LYS A 169 -13.72 -18.87 -4.56
CA LYS A 169 -12.99 -19.53 -3.46
C LYS A 169 -12.05 -18.57 -2.72
N GLY A 170 -12.12 -17.26 -2.99
CA GLY A 170 -11.26 -16.25 -2.38
C GLY A 170 -9.80 -16.29 -2.87
N ARG A 171 -9.53 -16.89 -4.03
CA ARG A 171 -8.21 -16.94 -4.66
C ARG A 171 -8.10 -15.83 -5.69
N LEU A 172 -6.85 -15.42 -5.99
CA LEU A 172 -6.60 -14.50 -7.09
C LEU A 172 -7.04 -15.12 -8.42
N LYS A 173 -7.83 -14.38 -9.20
CA LYS A 173 -8.25 -14.78 -10.55
C LYS A 173 -7.05 -14.73 -11.50
N VAL A 174 -6.47 -15.86 -11.82
CA VAL A 174 -5.28 -15.95 -12.68
C VAL A 174 -5.60 -15.69 -14.15
N SER A 175 -6.82 -16.02 -14.59
CA SER A 175 -7.22 -15.93 -16.02
C SER A 175 -7.43 -14.52 -16.55
N GLU A 176 -7.61 -13.53 -15.66
CA GLU A 176 -7.84 -12.12 -16.04
C GLU A 176 -6.56 -11.28 -15.94
N PHE A 177 -5.47 -11.84 -15.39
CA PHE A 177 -4.21 -11.13 -15.10
C PHE A 177 -2.99 -11.87 -15.71
N THR A 178 -3.18 -12.69 -16.73
CA THR A 178 -2.05 -13.23 -17.50
C THR A 178 -1.47 -12.11 -18.34
N PHE A 179 -0.29 -11.66 -17.95
CA PHE A 179 0.53 -10.81 -18.80
C PHE A 179 0.78 -11.59 -20.11
N SER A 180 0.32 -11.05 -21.23
CA SER A 180 0.75 -11.53 -22.54
C SER A 180 2.27 -11.36 -22.62
N SER A 181 2.97 -12.48 -22.68
CA SER A 181 4.42 -12.58 -22.90
C SER A 181 4.84 -11.89 -24.20
#